data_54263195e10506d502c0aa94420ace07
#
_entry.id   54263195e10506d502c0aa94420ace07
#
_cell.length_a   1.000
_cell.length_b   1.000
_cell.length_c   1.000
_cell.angle_alpha   90.00
_cell.angle_beta   90.00
_cell.angle_gamma   90.00
#
_symmetry.space_group_name_H-M   'P 1'
#
loop_
_entity.id
_entity.type
_entity.pdbx_description
1 polymer ?
#
loop_
_entity_poly.entity_id
_entity_poly.type
_entity_poly.pdbx_seq_one_letter_code
_entity_poly.pdbx_strand_id
1 'polypeptide(L)'
;MSGGKNCYPESDVLINKYNIREKELLEKFEIQKVFAKLLGLDVKPARIAYTYDVEHMVSIHKYLFGDIYEWAGTFRKENLYKSERVLSGGSAEYADYHEIEKRLKQLLQEYADFDWMKTTKKGDVVSDFLLALWSIHPFREGNTRTCITFLWHYLKGKGVDFQVALLRNNPMYVRDSLVMANYDQKEYLCRIISDALQGETQESEYSMSEEQAGEQYKIAKADYEAFREKYSIKKD
;
A
#
# COMPACT_ATOMS: atom_id res chain seq x y z
N MET A 1 19.18 -21.74 3.82
CA MET A 1 19.02 -20.30 3.46
C MET A 1 19.04 -19.52 4.76
N SER A 2 19.97 -18.58 4.94
CA SER A 2 19.99 -17.76 6.15
C SER A 2 18.79 -16.83 6.15
N GLY A 3 17.94 -16.91 7.15
CA GLY A 3 16.84 -15.97 7.35
C GLY A 3 17.38 -14.53 7.37
N GLY A 4 16.62 -13.57 6.81
CA GLY A 4 16.98 -12.15 6.84
C GLY A 4 17.10 -11.61 8.27
N LYS A 5 17.66 -10.43 8.43
CA LYS A 5 18.06 -9.81 9.72
C LYS A 5 16.98 -9.79 10.81
N ASN A 6 15.70 -9.83 10.43
CA ASN A 6 14.56 -9.77 11.34
C ASN A 6 13.77 -11.09 11.40
N CYS A 7 14.37 -12.22 10.98
CA CYS A 7 13.75 -13.55 11.04
C CYS A 7 14.32 -14.39 12.17
N TYR A 8 13.57 -15.40 12.62
CA TYR A 8 14.11 -16.40 13.52
C TYR A 8 15.24 -17.18 12.83
N PRO A 9 16.24 -17.70 13.59
CA PRO A 9 17.30 -18.51 13.02
C PRO A 9 16.75 -19.65 12.16
N GLU A 10 17.36 -19.84 10.98
CA GLU A 10 17.00 -20.89 10.01
C GLU A 10 15.53 -20.86 9.52
N SER A 11 14.89 -19.69 9.61
CA SER A 11 13.48 -19.50 9.26
C SER A 11 13.27 -18.24 8.44
N ASP A 12 12.20 -18.18 7.66
CA ASP A 12 11.69 -16.97 6.99
C ASP A 12 10.62 -16.24 7.81
N VAL A 13 10.31 -16.74 9.01
CA VAL A 13 9.33 -16.16 9.94
C VAL A 13 9.92 -14.96 10.66
N LEU A 14 9.24 -13.83 10.59
CA LEU A 14 9.65 -12.58 11.25
C LEU A 14 9.62 -12.73 12.78
N ILE A 15 10.69 -12.27 13.45
CA ILE A 15 10.73 -12.17 14.91
C ILE A 15 9.63 -11.22 15.36
N ASN A 16 8.76 -11.70 16.26
CA ASN A 16 7.59 -10.99 16.73
C ASN A 16 7.44 -11.11 18.26
N LYS A 17 6.69 -10.19 18.86
CA LYS A 17 6.48 -10.07 20.32
C LYS A 17 5.78 -11.27 20.95
N TYR A 18 5.10 -12.07 20.14
CA TYR A 18 4.29 -13.22 20.59
C TYR A 18 5.01 -14.56 20.45
N ASN A 19 6.28 -14.53 19.97
CA ASN A 19 7.08 -15.75 19.71
C ASN A 19 6.36 -16.76 18.79
N ILE A 20 5.53 -16.27 17.88
CA ILE A 20 4.88 -17.09 16.85
C ILE A 20 5.95 -17.48 15.82
N ARG A 21 6.17 -18.78 15.62
CA ARG A 21 7.20 -19.34 14.74
C ARG A 21 6.64 -20.04 13.51
N GLU A 22 5.33 -20.16 13.43
CA GLU A 22 4.62 -20.69 12.28
C GLU A 22 4.18 -19.53 11.38
N LYS A 23 4.56 -19.58 10.10
CA LYS A 23 4.36 -18.49 9.15
C LYS A 23 2.88 -18.14 8.95
N GLU A 24 2.07 -19.15 8.63
CA GLU A 24 0.64 -18.94 8.40
C GLU A 24 -0.10 -18.41 9.63
N LEU A 25 0.31 -18.86 10.83
CA LEU A 25 -0.26 -18.36 12.06
C LEU A 25 0.10 -16.90 12.31
N LEU A 26 1.37 -16.53 12.05
CA LEU A 26 1.82 -15.12 12.15
C LEU A 26 1.09 -14.24 11.17
N GLU A 27 0.93 -14.66 9.91
CA GLU A 27 0.21 -13.91 8.89
C GLU A 27 -1.25 -13.67 9.27
N LYS A 28 -1.96 -14.69 9.72
CA LYS A 28 -3.36 -14.57 10.21
C LYS A 28 -3.46 -13.63 11.40
N PHE A 29 -2.56 -13.77 12.36
CA PHE A 29 -2.50 -12.92 13.55
C PHE A 29 -2.22 -11.45 13.19
N GLU A 30 -1.27 -11.21 12.30
CA GLU A 30 -0.93 -9.88 11.80
C GLU A 30 -2.12 -9.23 11.11
N ILE A 31 -2.79 -9.95 10.19
CA ILE A 31 -3.98 -9.44 9.48
C ILE A 31 -5.04 -8.99 10.49
N GLN A 32 -5.38 -9.79 11.49
CA GLN A 32 -6.40 -9.45 12.48
C GLN A 32 -6.02 -8.22 13.32
N LYS A 33 -4.76 -8.16 13.80
CA LYS A 33 -4.27 -7.05 14.61
C LYS A 33 -4.24 -5.74 13.82
N VAL A 34 -3.72 -5.77 12.61
CA VAL A 34 -3.63 -4.59 11.75
C VAL A 34 -5.01 -4.13 11.31
N PHE A 35 -5.94 -5.04 10.99
CA PHE A 35 -7.32 -4.71 10.67
C PHE A 35 -8.00 -3.94 11.82
N ALA A 36 -7.87 -4.41 13.06
CA ALA A 36 -8.40 -3.70 14.22
C ALA A 36 -7.81 -2.28 14.40
N LYS A 37 -6.51 -2.11 14.09
CA LYS A 37 -5.85 -0.78 14.09
C LYS A 37 -6.39 0.13 12.99
N LEU A 38 -6.60 -0.41 11.78
CA LEU A 38 -7.17 0.35 10.67
C LEU A 38 -8.60 0.82 10.98
N LEU A 39 -9.45 -0.04 11.52
CA LEU A 39 -10.79 0.36 12.02
C LEU A 39 -10.69 1.45 13.09
N GLY A 40 -9.71 1.36 13.98
CA GLY A 40 -9.44 2.40 14.98
C GLY A 40 -9.08 3.76 14.38
N LEU A 41 -8.41 3.79 13.22
CA LEU A 41 -8.13 5.03 12.47
C LEU A 41 -9.38 5.55 11.75
N ASP A 42 -10.24 4.67 11.24
CA ASP A 42 -11.48 5.09 10.59
C ASP A 42 -12.41 5.81 11.60
N VAL A 43 -12.50 5.30 12.83
CA VAL A 43 -13.28 5.92 13.91
C VAL A 43 -12.64 7.21 14.45
N LYS A 44 -11.32 7.23 14.57
CA LYS A 44 -10.55 8.37 15.11
C LYS A 44 -9.27 8.59 14.31
N PRO A 45 -9.35 9.20 13.12
CA PRO A 45 -8.18 9.40 12.24
C PRO A 45 -7.07 10.21 12.89
N ALA A 46 -7.42 11.20 13.72
CA ALA A 46 -6.47 12.07 14.43
C ALA A 46 -5.67 11.38 15.56
N ARG A 47 -5.71 10.04 15.66
CA ARG A 47 -4.81 9.27 16.56
C ARG A 47 -3.34 9.44 16.18
N ILE A 48 -3.08 9.74 14.91
CA ILE A 48 -1.76 10.02 14.36
C ILE A 48 -1.77 11.48 13.88
N ALA A 49 -0.77 12.26 14.26
CA ALA A 49 -0.62 13.64 13.82
C ALA A 49 -0.39 13.71 12.31
N TYR A 50 -1.08 14.61 11.62
CA TYR A 50 -0.98 14.81 10.18
C TYR A 50 0.15 15.79 9.84
N THR A 51 1.40 15.34 9.96
CA THR A 51 2.57 16.17 9.65
C THR A 51 2.96 16.13 8.17
N TYR A 52 2.45 15.15 7.41
CA TYR A 52 2.67 14.94 5.96
C TYR A 52 4.14 14.78 5.57
N ASP A 53 4.96 14.38 6.49
CA ASP A 53 6.39 14.17 6.36
C ASP A 53 6.78 12.69 6.61
N VAL A 54 8.08 12.45 6.70
CA VAL A 54 8.65 11.12 6.96
C VAL A 54 8.21 10.58 8.31
N GLU A 55 8.13 11.44 9.34
CA GLU A 55 7.68 11.05 10.69
C GLU A 55 6.23 10.61 10.70
N HIS A 56 5.37 11.19 9.87
CA HIS A 56 4.00 10.74 9.70
C HIS A 56 3.93 9.29 9.20
N MET A 57 4.72 8.96 8.16
CA MET A 57 4.78 7.59 7.63
C MET A 57 5.34 6.60 8.67
N VAL A 58 6.38 6.97 9.40
CA VAL A 58 6.97 6.20 10.51
C VAL A 58 5.92 5.96 11.61
N SER A 59 5.17 7.00 11.99
CA SER A 59 4.14 6.94 13.02
C SER A 59 2.97 6.03 12.61
N ILE A 60 2.55 6.05 11.34
CA ILE A 60 1.55 5.11 10.81
C ILE A 60 2.05 3.68 10.93
N HIS A 61 3.26 3.41 10.46
CA HIS A 61 3.83 2.06 10.52
C HIS A 61 3.95 1.56 11.97
N LYS A 62 4.44 2.42 12.88
CA LYS A 62 4.55 2.10 14.31
C LYS A 62 3.17 1.84 14.93
N TYR A 63 2.15 2.62 14.58
CA TYR A 63 0.79 2.42 15.06
C TYR A 63 0.20 1.09 14.58
N LEU A 64 0.38 0.75 13.31
CA LEU A 64 -0.20 -0.47 12.73
C LEU A 64 0.48 -1.74 13.24
N PHE A 65 1.81 -1.73 13.37
CA PHE A 65 2.61 -2.93 13.59
C PHE A 65 3.32 -2.99 14.95
N GLY A 66 3.28 -1.92 15.75
CA GLY A 66 4.01 -1.79 17.01
C GLY A 66 3.61 -2.80 18.09
N ASP A 67 2.39 -3.33 18.04
CA ASP A 67 1.96 -4.39 18.95
C ASP A 67 2.55 -5.76 18.56
N ILE A 68 3.02 -5.92 17.31
CA ILE A 68 3.49 -7.19 16.76
C ILE A 68 5.01 -7.24 16.70
N TYR A 69 5.64 -6.16 16.24
CA TYR A 69 7.08 -6.11 15.96
C TYR A 69 7.79 -5.02 16.75
N GLU A 70 8.96 -5.35 17.33
CA GLU A 70 9.80 -4.37 18.02
C GLU A 70 10.39 -3.34 17.05
N TRP A 71 10.66 -3.74 15.82
CA TRP A 71 11.22 -2.87 14.78
C TRP A 71 10.17 -1.99 14.07
N ALA A 72 8.89 -2.05 14.47
CA ALA A 72 7.84 -1.23 13.87
C ALA A 72 8.17 0.26 13.97
N GLY A 73 8.04 0.98 12.83
CA GLY A 73 8.45 2.39 12.72
C GLY A 73 9.94 2.58 12.44
N THR A 74 10.72 1.51 12.26
CA THR A 74 12.14 1.61 11.89
C THR A 74 12.34 1.24 10.42
N PHE A 75 13.09 2.02 9.67
CA PHE A 75 13.44 1.69 8.29
C PHE A 75 14.26 0.41 8.23
N ARG A 76 14.06 -0.37 7.15
CA ARG A 76 14.88 -1.55 6.89
C ARG A 76 16.35 -1.19 6.72
N LYS A 77 17.22 -2.13 7.08
CA LYS A 77 18.68 -1.98 7.06
C LYS A 77 19.34 -2.97 6.09
N GLU A 78 18.59 -3.42 5.11
CA GLU A 78 19.02 -4.34 4.05
C GLU A 78 18.14 -4.16 2.81
N ASN A 79 18.66 -4.52 1.64
CA ASN A 79 17.86 -4.59 0.43
C ASN A 79 16.96 -5.82 0.50
N LEU A 80 15.74 -5.68 -0.01
CA LEU A 80 14.74 -6.73 0.04
C LEU A 80 14.59 -7.39 -1.33
N TYR A 81 14.42 -8.69 -1.29
CA TYR A 81 13.89 -9.48 -2.37
C TYR A 81 12.57 -10.09 -1.91
N LYS A 82 11.48 -9.80 -2.63
CA LYS A 82 10.16 -10.36 -2.36
C LYS A 82 9.64 -11.04 -3.61
N SER A 83 9.46 -12.35 -3.53
CA SER A 83 8.87 -13.11 -4.63
C SER A 83 7.45 -12.63 -4.90
N GLU A 84 7.21 -12.09 -6.09
CA GLU A 84 5.93 -11.56 -6.52
C GLU A 84 5.26 -12.53 -7.51
N ARG A 85 4.01 -12.87 -7.24
CA ARG A 85 3.26 -13.85 -8.03
C ARG A 85 3.06 -13.39 -9.49
N VAL A 86 2.86 -12.09 -9.72
CA VAL A 86 2.66 -11.52 -11.07
C VAL A 86 3.96 -11.42 -11.87
N LEU A 87 5.12 -11.60 -11.22
CA LEU A 87 6.44 -11.66 -11.84
C LEU A 87 7.00 -13.09 -11.89
N SER A 88 6.14 -14.12 -11.79
CA SER A 88 6.56 -15.53 -11.76
C SER A 88 7.64 -15.84 -10.72
N GLY A 89 7.58 -15.15 -9.57
CA GLY A 89 8.53 -15.30 -8.47
C GLY A 89 9.70 -14.31 -8.51
N GLY A 90 9.80 -13.45 -9.55
CA GLY A 90 10.71 -12.30 -9.54
C GLY A 90 10.33 -11.28 -8.46
N SER A 91 11.24 -10.36 -8.13
CA SER A 91 11.01 -9.28 -7.16
C SER A 91 10.80 -7.95 -7.88
N ALA A 92 9.89 -7.13 -7.36
CA ALA A 92 9.87 -5.72 -7.71
C ALA A 92 11.18 -5.04 -7.27
N GLU A 93 11.59 -4.01 -8.02
CA GLU A 93 12.74 -3.20 -7.66
C GLU A 93 12.34 -2.17 -6.60
N TYR A 94 13.07 -2.17 -5.49
CA TYR A 94 12.89 -1.23 -4.40
C TYR A 94 14.12 -0.33 -4.25
N ALA A 95 13.95 0.83 -3.62
CA ALA A 95 15.07 1.72 -3.33
C ALA A 95 16.18 1.01 -2.53
N ASP A 96 17.44 1.39 -2.75
CA ASP A 96 18.53 0.99 -1.86
C ASP A 96 18.24 1.47 -0.43
N TYR A 97 18.50 0.65 0.57
CA TYR A 97 18.11 0.95 1.95
C TYR A 97 18.84 2.18 2.53
N HIS A 98 20.01 2.54 2.01
CA HIS A 98 20.72 3.75 2.40
C HIS A 98 20.05 5.03 1.84
N GLU A 99 19.24 4.92 0.79
CA GLU A 99 18.59 6.02 0.12
C GLU A 99 17.15 6.29 0.62
N ILE A 100 16.60 5.43 1.46
CA ILE A 100 15.19 5.45 1.87
C ILE A 100 14.76 6.82 2.38
N GLU A 101 15.45 7.33 3.42
CA GLU A 101 15.07 8.59 4.06
C GLU A 101 15.20 9.78 3.12
N LYS A 102 16.26 9.82 2.32
CA LYS A 102 16.50 10.85 1.32
C LYS A 102 15.41 10.87 0.26
N ARG A 103 15.08 9.69 -0.30
CA ARG A 103 14.03 9.58 -1.34
C ARG A 103 12.65 9.93 -0.81
N LEU A 104 12.31 9.52 0.43
CA LEU A 104 11.06 9.92 1.06
C LEU A 104 10.98 11.45 1.22
N LYS A 105 12.03 12.08 1.74
CA LYS A 105 12.06 13.55 1.89
C LYS A 105 11.90 14.27 0.56
N GLN A 106 12.62 13.83 -0.47
CA GLN A 106 12.54 14.42 -1.81
C GLN A 106 11.13 14.28 -2.40
N LEU A 107 10.56 13.07 -2.36
CA LEU A 107 9.21 12.82 -2.87
C LEU A 107 8.17 13.68 -2.15
N LEU A 108 8.19 13.71 -0.82
CA LEU A 108 7.21 14.48 -0.04
C LEU A 108 7.36 15.99 -0.25
N GLN A 109 8.58 16.47 -0.48
CA GLN A 109 8.84 17.87 -0.81
C GLN A 109 8.33 18.24 -2.22
N GLU A 110 8.50 17.35 -3.21
CA GLU A 110 8.00 17.53 -4.58
C GLU A 110 6.48 17.75 -4.60
N TYR A 111 5.74 17.00 -3.77
CA TYR A 111 4.30 17.07 -3.68
C TYR A 111 3.77 18.04 -2.61
N ALA A 112 4.63 18.70 -1.83
CA ALA A 112 4.20 19.56 -0.71
C ALA A 112 3.25 20.68 -1.15
N ASP A 113 3.60 21.37 -2.26
CA ASP A 113 2.86 22.50 -2.81
C ASP A 113 2.00 22.11 -4.02
N PHE A 114 1.86 20.81 -4.30
CA PHE A 114 1.06 20.35 -5.43
C PHE A 114 -0.43 20.67 -5.22
N ASP A 115 -1.05 21.29 -6.22
CA ASP A 115 -2.47 21.65 -6.18
C ASP A 115 -3.34 20.46 -6.61
N TRP A 116 -3.68 19.62 -5.64
CA TRP A 116 -4.50 18.43 -5.83
C TRP A 116 -5.91 18.72 -6.31
N MET A 117 -6.41 19.93 -6.08
CA MET A 117 -7.78 20.31 -6.46
C MET A 117 -7.89 20.75 -7.93
N LYS A 118 -6.81 21.30 -8.49
CA LYS A 118 -6.82 21.81 -9.88
C LYS A 118 -6.42 20.79 -10.94
N THR A 119 -5.82 19.68 -10.56
CA THR A 119 -5.39 18.67 -11.55
C THR A 119 -6.59 17.97 -12.19
N THR A 120 -6.59 17.90 -13.52
CA THR A 120 -7.61 17.19 -14.31
C THR A 120 -7.34 15.70 -14.44
N LYS A 121 -6.11 15.26 -14.15
CA LYS A 121 -5.67 13.85 -14.17
C LYS A 121 -5.39 13.34 -12.76
N LYS A 122 -6.33 13.58 -11.86
CA LYS A 122 -6.16 13.27 -10.45
C LYS A 122 -5.81 11.78 -10.20
N GLY A 123 -6.48 10.87 -10.89
CA GLY A 123 -6.23 9.44 -10.80
C GLY A 123 -4.79 9.07 -11.15
N ASP A 124 -4.26 9.60 -12.25
CA ASP A 124 -2.88 9.32 -12.69
C ASP A 124 -1.86 9.85 -11.67
N VAL A 125 -2.04 11.11 -11.23
CA VAL A 125 -1.11 11.74 -10.28
C VAL A 125 -1.12 11.07 -8.91
N VAL A 126 -2.29 10.68 -8.40
CA VAL A 126 -2.41 9.94 -7.14
C VAL A 126 -1.78 8.55 -7.28
N SER A 127 -1.94 7.90 -8.43
CA SER A 127 -1.31 6.60 -8.72
C SER A 127 0.20 6.72 -8.76
N ASP A 128 0.75 7.74 -9.42
CA ASP A 128 2.19 8.00 -9.49
C ASP A 128 2.77 8.29 -8.11
N PHE A 129 2.08 9.09 -7.29
CA PHE A 129 2.49 9.36 -5.92
C PHE A 129 2.49 8.10 -5.05
N LEU A 130 1.41 7.28 -5.11
CA LEU A 130 1.36 6.02 -4.37
C LEU A 130 2.44 5.04 -4.83
N LEU A 131 2.65 4.90 -6.14
CA LEU A 131 3.70 4.06 -6.70
C LEU A 131 5.09 4.48 -6.24
N ALA A 132 5.39 5.79 -6.28
CA ALA A 132 6.66 6.32 -5.82
C ALA A 132 6.91 6.04 -4.33
N LEU A 133 5.92 6.27 -3.47
CA LEU A 133 5.97 5.91 -2.04
C LEU A 133 6.22 4.41 -1.85
N TRP A 134 5.48 3.58 -2.58
CA TRP A 134 5.57 2.13 -2.45
C TRP A 134 6.90 1.58 -2.97
N SER A 135 7.45 2.12 -4.05
CA SER A 135 8.73 1.69 -4.64
C SER A 135 9.93 2.02 -3.74
N ILE A 136 9.82 3.03 -2.88
CA ILE A 136 10.83 3.27 -1.83
C ILE A 136 10.86 2.10 -0.84
N HIS A 137 9.72 1.52 -0.50
CA HIS A 137 9.58 0.32 0.33
C HIS A 137 10.35 0.40 1.64
N PRO A 138 10.03 1.39 2.50
CA PRO A 138 10.93 1.79 3.60
C PRO A 138 11.05 0.77 4.74
N PHE A 139 10.07 -0.11 4.92
CA PHE A 139 10.02 -1.02 6.06
C PHE A 139 10.30 -2.47 5.67
N ARG A 140 10.62 -3.29 6.66
CA ARG A 140 10.86 -4.73 6.46
C ARG A 140 9.59 -5.46 6.00
N GLU A 141 8.43 -5.09 6.55
CA GLU A 141 7.09 -5.61 6.20
C GLU A 141 6.05 -4.50 6.34
N GLY A 142 4.83 -4.69 5.81
CA GLY A 142 3.69 -3.78 5.98
C GLY A 142 3.70 -2.52 5.11
N ASN A 143 4.58 -2.44 4.10
CA ASN A 143 4.73 -1.24 3.27
C ASN A 143 3.45 -0.85 2.53
N THR A 144 2.76 -1.80 1.89
CA THR A 144 1.52 -1.50 1.15
C THR A 144 0.45 -0.89 2.05
N ARG A 145 0.21 -1.49 3.23
CA ARG A 145 -0.78 -0.98 4.20
C ARG A 145 -0.41 0.40 4.73
N THR A 146 0.89 0.61 4.99
CA THR A 146 1.41 1.91 5.45
C THR A 146 1.27 2.98 4.37
N CYS A 147 1.67 2.70 3.13
CA CYS A 147 1.59 3.65 2.01
C CYS A 147 0.12 4.03 1.71
N ILE A 148 -0.81 3.07 1.67
CA ILE A 148 -2.23 3.34 1.47
C ILE A 148 -2.80 4.20 2.60
N THR A 149 -2.44 3.91 3.85
CA THR A 149 -2.92 4.70 5.00
C THR A 149 -2.31 6.11 5.00
N PHE A 150 -1.03 6.24 4.63
CA PHE A 150 -0.39 7.54 4.47
C PHE A 150 -1.04 8.34 3.35
N LEU A 151 -1.25 7.74 2.18
CA LEU A 151 -1.95 8.37 1.05
C LEU A 151 -3.32 8.90 1.47
N TRP A 152 -4.12 8.09 2.15
CA TRP A 152 -5.44 8.49 2.63
C TRP A 152 -5.36 9.71 3.56
N HIS A 153 -4.47 9.71 4.55
CA HIS A 153 -4.26 10.84 5.44
C HIS A 153 -3.79 12.07 4.67
N TYR A 154 -2.88 11.88 3.72
CA TYR A 154 -2.30 12.95 2.91
C TYR A 154 -3.38 13.63 2.04
N LEU A 155 -4.13 12.86 1.28
CA LEU A 155 -5.20 13.35 0.42
C LEU A 155 -6.31 14.04 1.24
N LYS A 156 -6.72 13.45 2.35
CA LYS A 156 -7.70 14.05 3.27
C LYS A 156 -7.22 15.42 3.77
N GLY A 157 -5.96 15.56 4.11
CA GLY A 157 -5.39 16.85 4.53
C GLY A 157 -5.27 17.87 3.42
N LYS A 158 -5.29 17.44 2.17
CA LYS A 158 -5.32 18.30 0.97
C LYS A 158 -6.76 18.55 0.48
N GLY A 159 -7.79 18.12 1.21
CA GLY A 159 -9.19 18.31 0.85
C GLY A 159 -9.69 17.38 -0.23
N VAL A 160 -8.94 16.33 -0.56
CA VAL A 160 -9.31 15.32 -1.57
C VAL A 160 -10.02 14.17 -0.89
N ASP A 161 -11.26 13.90 -1.28
CA ASP A 161 -11.97 12.71 -0.84
C ASP A 161 -11.40 11.46 -1.49
N PHE A 162 -11.25 10.39 -0.70
CA PHE A 162 -10.63 9.16 -1.15
C PHE A 162 -11.21 7.97 -0.39
N GLN A 163 -11.89 7.09 -1.12
CA GLN A 163 -12.53 5.90 -0.57
C GLN A 163 -11.49 4.81 -0.28
N VAL A 164 -10.70 5.00 0.77
CA VAL A 164 -9.61 4.08 1.15
C VAL A 164 -10.07 2.64 1.40
N ALA A 165 -11.34 2.45 1.78
CA ALA A 165 -11.95 1.14 1.99
C ALA A 165 -11.88 0.27 0.72
N LEU A 166 -12.01 0.85 -0.47
CA LEU A 166 -11.90 0.13 -1.73
C LEU A 166 -10.54 -0.56 -1.87
N LEU A 167 -9.45 0.13 -1.55
CA LEU A 167 -8.10 -0.44 -1.60
C LEU A 167 -7.87 -1.48 -0.49
N ARG A 168 -8.35 -1.20 0.71
CA ARG A 168 -8.20 -2.10 1.87
C ARG A 168 -8.95 -3.40 1.72
N ASN A 169 -10.10 -3.40 1.06
CA ASN A 169 -10.90 -4.59 0.80
C ASN A 169 -10.34 -5.45 -0.34
N ASN A 170 -9.37 -4.92 -1.10
CA ASN A 170 -8.78 -5.58 -2.27
C ASN A 170 -7.23 -5.61 -2.22
N PRO A 171 -6.65 -6.09 -1.11
CA PRO A 171 -5.23 -5.96 -0.84
C PRO A 171 -4.34 -6.68 -1.86
N MET A 172 -4.80 -7.81 -2.39
CA MET A 172 -4.04 -8.57 -3.38
C MET A 172 -4.05 -7.86 -4.74
N TYR A 173 -5.20 -7.35 -5.17
CA TYR A 173 -5.29 -6.57 -6.41
C TYR A 173 -4.40 -5.32 -6.35
N VAL A 174 -4.46 -4.57 -5.25
CA VAL A 174 -3.64 -3.37 -5.06
C VAL A 174 -2.15 -3.71 -5.09
N ARG A 175 -1.74 -4.79 -4.40
CA ARG A 175 -0.34 -5.20 -4.42
C ARG A 175 0.13 -5.56 -5.83
N ASP A 176 -0.63 -6.38 -6.54
CA ASP A 176 -0.29 -6.78 -7.89
C ASP A 176 -0.25 -5.58 -8.85
N SER A 177 -1.22 -4.66 -8.74
CA SER A 177 -1.24 -3.41 -9.52
C SER A 177 0.00 -2.56 -9.29
N LEU A 178 0.46 -2.45 -8.04
CA LEU A 178 1.69 -1.72 -7.69
C LEU A 178 2.93 -2.41 -8.25
N VAL A 179 3.00 -3.74 -8.18
CA VAL A 179 4.10 -4.51 -8.78
C VAL A 179 4.13 -4.30 -10.29
N MET A 180 2.98 -4.40 -10.98
CA MET A 180 2.88 -4.22 -12.42
C MET A 180 3.20 -2.77 -12.83
N ALA A 181 2.72 -1.79 -12.08
CA ALA A 181 3.01 -0.38 -12.32
C ALA A 181 4.51 -0.05 -12.18
N ASN A 182 5.24 -0.79 -11.34
CA ASN A 182 6.70 -0.67 -11.22
C ASN A 182 7.46 -1.14 -12.48
N TYR A 183 6.75 -1.82 -13.40
CA TYR A 183 7.21 -2.25 -14.73
C TYR A 183 6.42 -1.58 -15.86
N ASP A 184 6.04 -0.32 -15.66
CA ASP A 184 5.36 0.54 -16.63
C ASP A 184 3.93 0.11 -17.03
N GLN A 185 3.31 -0.83 -16.31
CA GLN A 185 1.93 -1.28 -16.53
C GLN A 185 1.01 -0.67 -15.48
N LYS A 186 0.70 0.62 -15.63
CA LYS A 186 0.00 1.42 -14.61
C LYS A 186 -1.53 1.37 -14.68
N GLU A 187 -2.11 0.83 -15.73
CA GLU A 187 -3.54 0.90 -16.01
C GLU A 187 -4.42 0.33 -14.89
N TYR A 188 -3.98 -0.77 -14.25
CA TYR A 188 -4.72 -1.38 -13.14
C TYR A 188 -4.67 -0.53 -11.88
N LEU A 189 -3.51 0.06 -11.58
CA LEU A 189 -3.36 0.96 -10.44
C LEU A 189 -4.19 2.23 -10.65
N CYS A 190 -4.09 2.84 -11.85
CA CYS A 190 -4.85 4.05 -12.19
C CYS A 190 -6.36 3.81 -12.12
N ARG A 191 -6.84 2.63 -12.51
CA ARG A 191 -8.25 2.27 -12.44
C ARG A 191 -8.76 2.24 -11.01
N ILE A 192 -8.15 1.43 -10.12
CA ILE A 192 -8.63 1.34 -8.73
C ILE A 192 -8.47 2.66 -7.95
N ILE A 193 -7.44 3.45 -8.27
CA ILE A 193 -7.28 4.79 -7.68
C ILE A 193 -8.36 5.75 -8.19
N SER A 194 -8.68 5.71 -9.49
CA SER A 194 -9.76 6.52 -10.06
C SER A 194 -11.11 6.17 -9.45
N ASP A 195 -11.39 4.87 -9.28
CA ASP A 195 -12.63 4.42 -8.62
C ASP A 195 -12.70 4.90 -7.17
N ALA A 196 -11.56 4.91 -6.45
CA ALA A 196 -11.51 5.42 -5.08
C ALA A 196 -11.67 6.95 -4.98
N LEU A 197 -11.42 7.69 -6.07
CA LEU A 197 -11.58 9.14 -6.17
C LEU A 197 -12.96 9.58 -6.69
N GLN A 198 -13.74 8.68 -7.30
CA GLN A 198 -15.05 9.01 -7.92
C GLN A 198 -16.10 9.51 -6.92
N GLY A 199 -15.90 9.35 -5.62
CA GLY A 199 -16.74 9.98 -4.59
C GLY A 199 -16.79 11.51 -4.67
N GLU A 200 -15.85 12.17 -5.36
CA GLU A 200 -15.79 13.62 -5.48
C GLU A 200 -16.60 14.21 -6.65
N THR A 201 -16.98 13.42 -7.65
CA THR A 201 -17.42 13.98 -8.93
C THR A 201 -18.91 14.05 -9.13
N GLN A 202 -19.75 13.66 -8.17
CA GLN A 202 -21.19 13.67 -8.38
C GLN A 202 -22.00 14.22 -7.21
N GLU A 203 -22.05 15.53 -7.06
CA GLU A 203 -23.33 16.21 -6.83
C GLU A 203 -24.14 16.30 -8.15
N SER A 204 -24.00 15.37 -9.07
CA SER A 204 -24.85 15.23 -10.23
C SER A 204 -25.79 14.06 -10.02
N GLU A 205 -27.03 14.21 -10.42
CA GLU A 205 -28.24 13.39 -10.25
C GLU A 205 -28.12 11.87 -10.55
N TYR A 206 -26.92 11.32 -10.61
CA TYR A 206 -26.59 9.90 -10.68
C TYR A 206 -25.63 9.51 -9.56
N SER A 207 -26.15 9.39 -8.34
CA SER A 207 -25.44 8.62 -7.31
C SER A 207 -25.42 7.15 -7.76
N MET A 208 -24.25 6.68 -8.18
CA MET A 208 -24.05 5.25 -8.39
C MET A 208 -24.28 4.55 -7.06
N SER A 209 -25.21 3.60 -7.01
CA SER A 209 -25.46 2.82 -5.80
C SER A 209 -24.20 2.03 -5.42
N GLU A 210 -24.04 1.68 -4.12
CA GLU A 210 -22.94 0.81 -3.66
C GLU A 210 -22.88 -0.49 -4.47
N GLU A 211 -24.01 -0.95 -4.98
CA GLU A 211 -24.14 -2.13 -5.82
C GLU A 211 -23.54 -1.93 -7.23
N GLN A 212 -23.71 -0.75 -7.84
CA GLN A 212 -23.13 -0.39 -9.14
C GLN A 212 -21.60 -0.17 -9.05
N ALA A 213 -21.12 0.47 -7.98
CA ALA A 213 -19.70 0.60 -7.71
C ALA A 213 -19.05 -0.78 -7.48
N GLY A 214 -19.74 -1.68 -6.77
CA GLY A 214 -19.32 -3.06 -6.59
C GLY A 214 -19.30 -3.86 -7.89
N GLU A 215 -20.18 -3.57 -8.83
CA GLU A 215 -20.26 -4.26 -10.12
C GLU A 215 -19.14 -3.80 -11.08
N GLN A 216 -18.87 -2.50 -11.16
CA GLN A 216 -17.72 -1.97 -11.91
C GLN A 216 -16.40 -2.49 -11.36
N TYR A 217 -16.28 -2.61 -10.03
CA TYR A 217 -15.12 -3.23 -9.41
C TYR A 217 -14.97 -4.71 -9.77
N LYS A 218 -16.08 -5.48 -9.81
CA LYS A 218 -16.04 -6.88 -10.26
C LYS A 218 -15.56 -7.01 -11.71
N ILE A 219 -15.93 -6.09 -12.59
CA ILE A 219 -15.48 -6.05 -13.98
C ILE A 219 -13.95 -5.77 -14.02
N ALA A 220 -13.47 -4.77 -13.31
CA ALA A 220 -12.04 -4.46 -13.22
C ALA A 220 -11.22 -5.63 -12.65
N LYS A 221 -11.78 -6.34 -11.65
CA LYS A 221 -11.16 -7.55 -11.09
C LYS A 221 -11.14 -8.70 -12.11
N ALA A 222 -12.21 -8.89 -12.86
CA ALA A 222 -12.28 -9.92 -13.90
C ALA A 222 -11.27 -9.65 -15.02
N ASP A 223 -11.13 -8.39 -15.45
CA ASP A 223 -10.14 -7.98 -16.43
C ASP A 223 -8.70 -8.24 -15.93
N TYR A 224 -8.44 -7.97 -14.65
CA TYR A 224 -7.15 -8.28 -14.03
C TYR A 224 -6.89 -9.79 -13.96
N GLU A 225 -7.86 -10.59 -13.59
CA GLU A 225 -7.74 -12.05 -13.56
C GLU A 225 -7.49 -12.62 -14.96
N ALA A 226 -8.19 -12.11 -15.98
CA ALA A 226 -7.97 -12.48 -17.38
C ALA A 226 -6.58 -12.06 -17.88
N PHE A 227 -6.12 -10.86 -17.50
CA PHE A 227 -4.75 -10.41 -17.78
C PHE A 227 -3.71 -11.32 -17.12
N ARG A 228 -3.92 -11.65 -15.85
CA ARG A 228 -3.03 -12.55 -15.09
C ARG A 228 -2.94 -13.94 -15.74
N GLU A 229 -4.05 -14.52 -16.20
CA GLU A 229 -4.05 -15.80 -16.91
C GLU A 229 -3.29 -15.72 -18.23
N LYS A 230 -3.43 -14.59 -18.96
CA LYS A 230 -2.74 -14.36 -20.24
C LYS A 230 -1.22 -14.25 -20.09
N TYR A 231 -0.73 -13.64 -19.00
CA TYR A 231 0.68 -13.36 -18.77
C TYR A 231 1.33 -14.27 -17.70
N SER A 232 0.57 -15.14 -17.02
CA SER A 232 1.17 -16.16 -16.19
C SER A 232 1.86 -17.18 -17.09
N ILE A 233 3.18 -17.24 -17.01
CA ILE A 233 3.95 -18.31 -17.64
C ILE A 233 3.47 -19.61 -17.00
N LYS A 234 2.84 -20.48 -17.80
CA LYS A 234 2.56 -21.84 -17.36
C LYS A 234 3.92 -22.47 -17.01
N LYS A 235 4.05 -22.91 -15.77
CA LYS A 235 5.17 -23.80 -15.41
C LYS A 235 4.88 -25.14 -16.09
N ASP A 236 5.64 -25.45 -17.15
CA ASP A 236 5.84 -26.83 -17.61
C ASP A 236 6.72 -27.58 -16.60
#